data_34682b597d2feae44ba158077e9e76a0
#
_entry.id   34682b597d2feae44ba158077e9e76a0
#
_cell.length_a   1.000
_cell.length_b   1.000
_cell.length_c   1.000
_cell.angle_alpha   90.00
_cell.angle_beta   90.00
_cell.angle_gamma   90.00
#
_symmetry.space_group_name_H-M   'P 1'
#
loop_
_entity.id
_entity.type
_entity.pdbx_description
1 polymer ?
#
loop_
_entity_poly.entity_id
_entity_poly.type
_entity_poly.pdbx_seq_one_letter_code
_entity_poly.pdbx_strand_id
1 'polypeptide(L)'
;MSARPSGLSPRAAAVLDRVRATPEGFVRAYGDVSPGAPRFAGTVLFGCDDPTVPWWRIVRADGSLAKGARQRALLEAEGVPFRGERVDMRAAWVPVS
;
A
#
# COMPACT_ATOMS: atom_id res chain seq x y z
N MET A 1 -23.05 15.25 11.76
CA MET A 1 -22.10 15.22 11.59
C MET A 1 -21.43 14.18 11.88
N SER A 2 -20.97 13.67 11.46
CA SER A 2 -20.43 12.66 11.77
C SER A 2 -19.21 12.78 12.26
N ALA A 3 -19.04 13.06 13.22
CA ALA A 3 -17.85 13.18 13.77
C ALA A 3 -17.02 12.05 13.52
N ARG A 4 -15.91 12.22 13.04
CA ARG A 4 -15.03 11.17 12.80
C ARG A 4 -14.18 11.00 13.98
N PRO A 5 -14.36 9.98 14.74
CA PRO A 5 -13.57 9.79 15.93
C PRO A 5 -12.14 9.40 15.64
N SER A 6 -11.85 9.01 14.43
CA SER A 6 -10.52 8.52 14.16
C SER A 6 -9.48 9.61 14.11
N GLY A 7 -9.87 10.83 13.95
CA GLY A 7 -8.89 11.89 13.81
C GLY A 7 -8.12 11.89 12.52
N LEU A 8 -8.54 11.12 11.52
CA LEU A 8 -7.85 11.12 10.24
C LEU A 8 -8.08 12.44 9.53
N SER A 9 -7.02 13.02 9.00
CA SER A 9 -7.12 14.17 8.13
C SER A 9 -7.68 13.74 6.78
N PRO A 10 -8.28 14.66 6.02
CA PRO A 10 -8.71 14.34 4.66
C PRO A 10 -7.59 13.78 3.79
N ARG A 11 -6.36 14.27 4.01
CA ARG A 11 -5.21 13.78 3.27
C ARG A 11 -4.89 12.33 3.60
N ALA A 12 -4.95 11.97 4.88
CA ALA A 12 -4.72 10.60 5.30
C ALA A 12 -5.83 9.68 4.80
N ALA A 13 -7.08 10.15 4.84
CA ALA A 13 -8.21 9.38 4.34
C ALA A 13 -8.06 9.09 2.84
N ALA A 14 -7.58 10.07 2.08
CA ALA A 14 -7.36 9.88 0.65
C ALA A 14 -6.29 8.82 0.38
N VAL A 15 -5.23 8.79 1.19
CA VAL A 15 -4.21 7.74 1.07
C VAL A 15 -4.84 6.37 1.29
N LEU A 16 -5.62 6.21 2.35
CA LEU A 16 -6.23 4.93 2.66
C LEU A 16 -7.21 4.49 1.56
N ASP A 17 -7.95 5.42 0.98
CA ASP A 17 -8.83 5.10 -0.13
C ASP A 17 -8.06 4.55 -1.33
N ARG A 18 -6.91 5.13 -1.64
CA ARG A 18 -6.08 4.66 -2.74
C ARG A 18 -5.48 3.29 -2.43
N VAL A 19 -5.13 3.04 -1.18
CA VAL A 19 -4.65 1.72 -0.77
C VAL A 19 -5.75 0.68 -0.94
N ARG A 20 -6.97 0.99 -0.48
CA ARG A 20 -8.10 0.07 -0.62
C ARG A 20 -8.44 -0.21 -2.08
N ALA A 21 -8.18 0.76 -2.96
CA ALA A 21 -8.47 0.60 -4.38
C ALA A 21 -7.42 -0.24 -5.11
N THR A 22 -6.34 -0.61 -4.45
CA THR A 22 -5.31 -1.45 -5.06
C THR A 22 -5.82 -2.89 -5.12
N PRO A 23 -5.99 -3.46 -6.33
CA PRO A 23 -6.62 -4.76 -6.44
C PRO A 23 -5.74 -5.91 -5.94
N GLU A 24 -6.38 -6.99 -5.55
CA GLU A 24 -5.70 -8.20 -5.12
C GLU A 24 -4.82 -8.74 -6.26
N GLY A 25 -3.61 -9.14 -5.94
CA GLY A 25 -2.67 -9.66 -6.94
C GLY A 25 -1.81 -8.58 -7.58
N PHE A 26 -2.03 -7.33 -7.20
CA PHE A 26 -1.28 -6.19 -7.75
C PHE A 26 -0.74 -5.33 -6.63
N VAL A 27 0.18 -4.43 -6.99
CA VAL A 27 0.80 -3.54 -6.01
C VAL A 27 0.84 -2.11 -6.53
N ARG A 28 0.95 -1.17 -5.59
CA ARG A 28 1.23 0.23 -5.88
C ARG A 28 2.41 0.68 -5.03
N ALA A 29 3.09 1.72 -5.46
CA ALA A 29 4.19 2.28 -4.69
C ALA A 29 3.65 3.31 -3.69
N TYR A 30 4.43 3.60 -2.66
CA TYR A 30 4.05 4.61 -1.68
C TYR A 30 3.75 5.96 -2.35
N GLY A 31 4.53 6.34 -3.37
CA GLY A 31 4.29 7.58 -4.08
C GLY A 31 3.01 7.58 -4.91
N ASP A 32 2.51 6.39 -5.28
CA ASP A 32 1.25 6.30 -6.03
C ASP A 32 0.06 6.64 -5.15
N VAL A 33 0.10 6.24 -3.88
CA VAL A 33 -1.00 6.48 -2.96
C VAL A 33 -0.85 7.81 -2.20
N SER A 34 0.34 8.40 -2.25
CA SER A 34 0.59 9.71 -1.66
C SER A 34 1.49 10.51 -2.59
N PRO A 35 0.94 11.05 -3.69
CA PRO A 35 1.74 11.75 -4.70
C PRO A 35 2.56 12.88 -4.10
N GLY A 36 3.86 12.89 -4.43
CA GLY A 36 4.77 13.90 -3.92
C GLY A 36 5.22 13.71 -2.49
N ALA A 37 4.64 12.76 -1.76
CA ALA A 37 4.97 12.56 -0.35
C ALA A 37 4.89 11.08 0.05
N PRO A 38 5.75 10.23 -0.52
CA PRO A 38 5.67 8.79 -0.22
C PRO A 38 5.86 8.46 1.26
N ARG A 39 6.64 9.25 1.98
CA ARG A 39 6.82 9.01 3.41
C ARG A 39 5.53 9.21 4.19
N PHE A 40 4.67 10.11 3.73
CA PHE A 40 3.39 10.33 4.37
C PHE A 40 2.52 9.06 4.31
N ALA A 41 2.53 8.38 3.17
CA ALA A 41 1.82 7.11 3.03
C ALA A 41 2.33 6.10 4.04
N GLY A 42 3.66 6.01 4.20
CA GLY A 42 4.24 5.10 5.18
C GLY A 42 3.79 5.41 6.60
N THR A 43 3.74 6.70 6.95
CA THR A 43 3.27 7.13 8.26
C THR A 43 1.81 6.76 8.49
N VAL A 44 0.97 6.99 7.49
CA VAL A 44 -0.46 6.66 7.57
C VAL A 44 -0.66 5.16 7.75
N LEU A 45 0.05 4.36 6.97
CA LEU A 45 -0.10 2.91 7.04
C LEU A 45 0.47 2.33 8.33
N PHE A 46 1.58 2.91 8.82
CA PHE A 46 2.16 2.44 10.07
C PHE A 46 1.20 2.62 11.25
N GLY A 47 0.46 3.72 11.25
CA GLY A 47 -0.49 3.99 12.33
C GLY A 47 -1.88 3.37 12.11
N CYS A 48 -2.08 2.67 10.99
CA CYS A 48 -3.40 2.15 10.66
C CYS A 48 -3.54 0.72 11.14
N ASP A 49 -4.59 0.44 11.91
CA ASP A 49 -4.88 -0.92 12.34
C ASP A 49 -6.21 -1.41 11.76
N ASP A 50 -6.74 -0.73 10.76
CA ASP A 50 -8.00 -1.11 10.12
C ASP A 50 -7.78 -2.36 9.27
N PRO A 51 -8.43 -3.48 9.60
CA PRO A 51 -8.21 -4.73 8.87
C PRO A 51 -8.70 -4.71 7.42
N THR A 52 -9.49 -3.70 7.05
CA THR A 52 -9.95 -3.58 5.66
C THR A 52 -8.93 -2.92 4.75
N VAL A 53 -7.83 -2.42 5.31
CA VAL A 53 -6.79 -1.76 4.52
C VAL A 53 -5.74 -2.77 4.11
N PRO A 54 -5.60 -3.08 2.80
CA PRO A 54 -4.60 -4.05 2.36
C PRO A 54 -3.22 -3.41 2.27
N TRP A 55 -2.64 -3.09 3.42
CA TRP A 55 -1.36 -2.41 3.51
C TRP A 55 -0.23 -3.12 2.78
N TRP A 56 -0.31 -4.46 2.71
CA TRP A 56 0.75 -5.27 2.10
C TRP A 56 0.87 -5.06 0.60
N ARG A 57 -0.13 -4.47 -0.04
CA ARG A 57 -0.11 -4.20 -1.48
C ARG A 57 0.66 -2.93 -1.82
N ILE A 58 1.19 -2.23 -0.81
CA ILE A 58 1.96 -1.01 -1.02
C ILE A 58 3.43 -1.33 -0.77
N VAL A 59 4.26 -1.06 -1.79
CA VAL A 59 5.68 -1.39 -1.77
C VAL A 59 6.50 -0.16 -2.14
N ARG A 60 7.80 -0.26 -2.00
CA ARG A 60 8.67 0.83 -2.47
C ARG A 60 8.70 0.82 -3.99
N ALA A 61 9.08 1.97 -4.57
CA ALA A 61 9.07 2.13 -6.03
C ALA A 61 9.89 1.09 -6.77
N ASP A 62 10.92 0.55 -6.13
CA ASP A 62 11.76 -0.48 -6.73
C ASP A 62 11.25 -1.90 -6.46
N GLY A 63 10.09 -2.05 -5.84
CA GLY A 63 9.50 -3.34 -5.53
C GLY A 63 9.96 -3.94 -4.21
N SER A 64 10.88 -3.28 -3.49
CA SER A 64 11.33 -3.82 -2.21
C SER A 64 10.24 -3.62 -1.14
N LEU A 65 10.29 -4.49 -0.12
CA LEU A 65 9.25 -4.54 0.91
C LEU A 65 9.70 -3.85 2.18
N ALA A 66 8.83 -3.03 2.75
CA ALA A 66 9.13 -2.35 4.00
C ALA A 66 8.90 -3.25 5.22
N LYS A 67 8.06 -4.27 5.09
CA LYS A 67 7.65 -5.11 6.22
C LYS A 67 8.14 -6.56 6.11
N GLY A 68 9.09 -6.82 5.26
CA GLY A 68 9.82 -8.08 5.24
C GLY A 68 8.97 -9.32 4.96
N ALA A 69 9.27 -10.40 5.68
CA ALA A 69 8.72 -11.71 5.39
C ALA A 69 7.21 -11.80 5.49
N ARG A 70 6.62 -11.08 6.44
CA ARG A 70 5.16 -11.11 6.60
C ARG A 70 4.47 -10.50 5.39
N GLN A 71 5.00 -9.38 4.91
CA GLN A 71 4.43 -8.72 3.73
C GLN A 71 4.60 -9.62 2.51
N ARG A 72 5.78 -10.25 2.37
CA ARG A 72 6.03 -11.16 1.25
C ARG A 72 5.04 -12.32 1.25
N ALA A 73 4.79 -12.93 2.40
CA ALA A 73 3.87 -14.04 2.48
C ALA A 73 2.47 -13.66 2.05
N LEU A 74 2.00 -12.48 2.44
CA LEU A 74 0.68 -11.99 2.05
C LEU A 74 0.61 -11.73 0.55
N LEU A 75 1.65 -11.17 -0.03
CA LEU A 75 1.68 -10.91 -1.48
C LEU A 75 1.77 -12.21 -2.27
N GLU A 76 2.57 -13.17 -1.80
CA GLU A 76 2.66 -14.47 -2.47
C GLU A 76 1.34 -15.20 -2.43
N ALA A 77 0.60 -15.09 -1.33
CA ALA A 77 -0.71 -15.71 -1.22
C ALA A 77 -1.70 -15.14 -2.23
N GLU A 78 -1.47 -13.91 -2.69
CA GLU A 78 -2.31 -13.29 -3.72
C GLU A 78 -1.78 -13.54 -5.13
N GLY A 79 -0.69 -14.27 -5.27
CA GLY A 79 -0.13 -14.58 -6.58
C GLY A 79 0.76 -13.50 -7.17
N VAL A 80 1.21 -12.54 -6.35
CA VAL A 80 2.07 -11.46 -6.83
C VAL A 80 3.44 -12.02 -7.20
N PRO A 81 3.92 -11.80 -8.43
CA PRO A 81 5.22 -12.31 -8.84
C PRO A 81 6.38 -11.52 -8.25
N PHE A 82 7.46 -12.23 -7.94
CA PHE A 82 8.68 -11.65 -7.40
C PHE A 82 9.87 -11.93 -8.31
N ARG A 83 10.84 -11.04 -8.24
CA ARG A 83 12.15 -11.25 -8.84
C ARG A 83 13.15 -11.12 -7.70
N GLY A 84 13.61 -12.27 -7.20
CA GLY A 84 14.45 -12.30 -5.99
C GLY A 84 13.65 -11.78 -4.81
N GLU A 85 14.18 -10.77 -4.14
CA GLU A 85 13.53 -10.22 -2.95
C GLU A 85 12.56 -9.08 -3.22
N ARG A 86 12.39 -8.71 -4.48
CA ARG A 86 11.54 -7.59 -4.86
C ARG A 86 10.35 -8.06 -5.68
N VAL A 87 9.25 -7.34 -5.55
CA VAL A 87 8.10 -7.56 -6.43
C VAL A 87 8.51 -7.27 -7.86
N ASP A 88 8.06 -8.10 -8.79
CA ASP A 88 8.26 -7.82 -10.21
C ASP A 88 7.31 -6.70 -10.61
N MET A 89 7.79 -5.48 -10.56
CA MET A 89 6.95 -4.30 -10.80
C MET A 89 6.43 -4.23 -12.22
N ARG A 90 7.12 -4.85 -13.17
CA ARG A 90 6.64 -4.84 -14.56
C ARG A 90 5.38 -5.66 -14.70
N ALA A 91 5.23 -6.70 -13.89
CA ALA A 91 4.09 -7.59 -13.96
C ALA A 91 2.98 -7.22 -12.98
N ALA A 92 3.33 -6.65 -11.83
CA ALA A 92 2.38 -6.48 -10.73
C ALA A 92 1.97 -5.04 -10.44
N TRP A 93 2.74 -4.06 -10.90
CA TRP A 93 2.42 -2.67 -10.60
C TRP A 93 1.21 -2.21 -11.38
N VAL A 94 0.31 -1.53 -10.67
CA VAL A 94 -0.89 -0.98 -11.29
C VAL A 94 -0.90 0.52 -11.04
N PRO A 95 -1.00 1.35 -12.07
CA PRO A 95 -1.01 2.80 -11.87
C PRO A 95 -2.30 3.25 -11.21
N VAL A 96 -2.22 4.39 -10.54
CA VAL A 96 -3.40 5.06 -10.00
C VAL A 96 -4.04 5.83 -11.14
N SER A 97 -5.30 5.61 -11.36
CA SER A 97 -6.01 6.32 -12.44
C SER A 97 -6.71 7.56 -11.93
#